data_486d915d7545a0775d5ced429970a873
#
_entry.id   486d915d7545a0775d5ced429970a873
#
_cell.length_a   1.000
_cell.length_b   1.000
_cell.length_c   1.000
_cell.angle_alpha   90.00
_cell.angle_beta   90.00
_cell.angle_gamma   90.00
#
_symmetry.space_group_name_H-M   'P 1'
#
loop_
_entity.id
_entity.type
_entity.pdbx_description
1 polymer ?
#
loop_
_entity_poly.entity_id
_entity_poly.type
_entity_poly.pdbx_seq_one_letter_code
_entity_poly.pdbx_strand_id
1 'polypeptide(L)'
;IRSDIRELDEFLSKHGAAIEPVRSRGYELKITDHRSFHALLQQLFLSGEPDDPGSPGYRQLYLIKRLLLADHYVKLEDLADELYISKSTVQNDFKEVKQTLQSYGITIDKRPNYGIKLKGDEVQLRFCLSEFIVSRSEEQRGTLHAALRIVTPREMTLICGIILEQTQKYEVTLSDIAFSNLSIHIAIACKRIRDGNQVAMLSAEIGDLRGTDEFRAAEHIVELIEKELQLSFPENEIAYIAMHLAGNKWFVRIEGHPIEDMGPEKLLDWNLFELGKEMLAEIDRDLNLNISCDTELLIGICLHLKPALNRVKYGMNIRNPMLDHVKSNYPLAFQAGVIGAKLIESKLNIAIPEAEMGYLAIHIGAAIERQRMNTRPKRCLVVCTSGVGSARLLKYKLQSTFGSSLEVAGTTEYYKLQQVPLHDIDFVVSTIPIQLPLSVPVVVVHTLLGGSDMDKIESLLAGEAE
;
A
#
# COMPACT_ATOMS: atom_id res chain seq x y z
N ILE A 1 -38.51 -18.36 2.32
CA ILE A 1 -39.03 -17.06 1.82
C ILE A 1 -40.15 -16.51 2.73
N ARG A 2 -41.28 -17.22 2.99
CA ARG A 2 -42.37 -16.67 3.83
C ARG A 2 -41.98 -16.57 5.31
N SER A 3 -41.19 -17.51 5.84
CA SER A 3 -40.60 -17.43 7.18
C SER A 3 -39.64 -16.28 7.31
N ASP A 4 -38.76 -16.14 6.33
CA ASP A 4 -37.71 -15.11 6.29
C ASP A 4 -38.32 -13.71 6.22
N ILE A 5 -39.38 -13.54 5.44
CA ILE A 5 -40.13 -12.27 5.38
C ILE A 5 -40.79 -11.93 6.74
N ARG A 6 -41.28 -12.92 7.50
CA ARG A 6 -41.81 -12.68 8.84
C ARG A 6 -40.74 -12.26 9.83
N GLU A 7 -39.60 -12.95 9.84
CA GLU A 7 -38.46 -12.58 10.68
C GLU A 7 -37.94 -11.19 10.37
N LEU A 8 -37.86 -10.85 9.06
CA LEU A 8 -37.48 -9.53 8.62
C LEU A 8 -38.50 -8.46 9.03
N ASP A 9 -39.80 -8.75 8.93
CA ASP A 9 -40.87 -7.84 9.34
C ASP A 9 -40.84 -7.61 10.85
N GLU A 10 -40.65 -8.66 11.66
CA GLU A 10 -40.46 -8.52 13.12
C GLU A 10 -39.23 -7.70 13.50
N PHE A 11 -38.16 -7.82 12.76
CA PHE A 11 -36.94 -7.00 12.93
C PHE A 11 -37.21 -5.54 12.55
N LEU A 12 -37.75 -5.29 11.36
CA LEU A 12 -38.02 -3.95 10.85
C LEU A 12 -39.08 -3.20 11.68
N SER A 13 -40.07 -3.89 12.23
CA SER A 13 -41.12 -3.32 13.11
C SER A 13 -40.53 -2.66 14.36
N LYS A 14 -39.41 -3.16 14.86
CA LYS A 14 -38.66 -2.57 15.99
C LYS A 14 -37.86 -1.31 15.61
N HIS A 15 -37.69 -1.08 14.30
CA HIS A 15 -36.87 -0.01 13.75
C HIS A 15 -37.66 0.94 12.85
N GLY A 16 -38.98 0.99 13.02
CA GLY A 16 -39.84 1.98 12.37
C GLY A 16 -40.17 1.67 10.91
N ALA A 17 -40.14 0.41 10.49
CA ALA A 17 -40.63 -0.02 9.19
C ALA A 17 -41.38 -1.36 9.28
N ALA A 18 -42.20 -1.70 8.29
CA ALA A 18 -42.95 -2.95 8.22
C ALA A 18 -43.02 -3.47 6.77
N ILE A 19 -43.16 -4.78 6.60
CA ILE A 19 -43.33 -5.40 5.29
C ILE A 19 -44.79 -5.80 5.12
N GLU A 20 -45.53 -5.08 4.26
CA GLU A 20 -46.93 -5.32 3.98
C GLU A 20 -47.12 -6.16 2.71
N PRO A 21 -47.95 -7.24 2.74
CA PRO A 21 -48.26 -7.98 1.54
C PRO A 21 -49.22 -7.19 0.63
N VAL A 22 -48.83 -6.99 -0.62
CA VAL A 22 -49.64 -6.31 -1.64
C VAL A 22 -50.22 -7.36 -2.58
N ARG A 23 -51.56 -7.43 -2.65
CA ARG A 23 -52.30 -8.43 -3.45
C ARG A 23 -51.87 -8.35 -4.92
N SER A 24 -51.41 -9.45 -5.49
CA SER A 24 -50.94 -9.61 -6.86
C SER A 24 -49.64 -8.86 -7.23
N ARG A 25 -48.96 -8.23 -6.27
CA ARG A 25 -47.70 -7.49 -6.49
C ARG A 25 -46.53 -7.96 -5.63
N GLY A 26 -46.80 -8.77 -4.60
CA GLY A 26 -45.76 -9.26 -3.67
C GLY A 26 -45.77 -8.55 -2.32
N TYR A 27 -44.66 -8.01 -1.91
CA TYR A 27 -44.47 -7.34 -0.63
C TYR A 27 -43.97 -5.91 -0.83
N GLU A 28 -44.39 -4.99 0.04
CA GLU A 28 -43.96 -3.58 0.02
C GLU A 28 -43.41 -3.19 1.40
N LEU A 29 -42.29 -2.47 1.40
CA LEU A 29 -41.71 -1.91 2.59
C LEU A 29 -42.39 -0.58 2.93
N LYS A 30 -43.00 -0.48 4.11
CA LYS A 30 -43.66 0.73 4.60
C LYS A 30 -42.88 1.29 5.77
N ILE A 31 -42.40 2.51 5.63
CA ILE A 31 -41.68 3.21 6.69
C ILE A 31 -42.71 3.93 7.56
N THR A 32 -42.78 3.55 8.84
CA THR A 32 -43.70 4.10 9.84
C THR A 32 -43.04 5.17 10.72
N ASP A 33 -41.75 5.07 10.96
CA ASP A 33 -40.94 6.08 11.64
C ASP A 33 -39.62 6.31 10.88
N HIS A 34 -39.55 7.42 10.16
CA HIS A 34 -38.39 7.79 9.37
C HIS A 34 -37.11 7.99 10.20
N ARG A 35 -37.21 8.42 11.46
CA ARG A 35 -36.03 8.62 12.32
C ARG A 35 -35.41 7.31 12.75
N SER A 36 -36.21 6.38 13.25
CA SER A 36 -35.78 5.06 13.69
C SER A 36 -35.28 4.22 12.51
N PHE A 37 -35.94 4.30 11.36
CA PHE A 37 -35.52 3.60 10.15
C PHE A 37 -34.22 4.18 9.58
N HIS A 38 -34.08 5.51 9.57
CA HIS A 38 -32.83 6.16 9.14
C HIS A 38 -31.66 5.86 10.08
N ALA A 39 -31.91 5.77 11.40
CA ALA A 39 -30.90 5.37 12.37
C ALA A 39 -30.45 3.89 12.15
N LEU A 40 -31.40 2.99 11.83
CA LEU A 40 -31.08 1.62 11.42
C LEU A 40 -30.24 1.60 10.14
N LEU A 41 -30.62 2.35 9.11
CA LEU A 41 -29.85 2.45 7.88
C LEU A 41 -28.45 3.02 8.15
N GLN A 42 -28.34 4.09 8.93
CA GLN A 42 -27.04 4.62 9.35
C GLN A 42 -26.22 3.58 10.09
N GLN A 43 -26.80 2.83 11.01
CA GLN A 43 -26.12 1.76 11.74
C GLN A 43 -25.67 0.64 10.82
N LEU A 44 -26.47 0.24 9.82
CA LEU A 44 -26.13 -0.75 8.81
C LEU A 44 -25.07 -0.23 7.82
N PHE A 45 -25.14 1.03 7.42
CA PHE A 45 -24.19 1.65 6.49
C PHE A 45 -22.91 2.18 7.16
N LEU A 46 -22.98 2.65 8.43
CA LEU A 46 -21.81 3.08 9.21
C LEU A 46 -21.03 1.92 9.83
N SER A 47 -21.65 0.73 9.95
CA SER A 47 -20.91 -0.48 10.30
C SER A 47 -20.01 -0.98 9.17
N GLY A 48 -19.89 -0.21 8.07
CA GLY A 48 -18.84 -0.39 7.07
C GLY A 48 -18.85 -1.77 6.43
N GLU A 49 -20.02 -2.34 6.12
CA GLU A 49 -20.07 -3.52 5.26
C GLU A 49 -20.08 -3.09 3.79
N PRO A 50 -18.96 -3.22 3.09
CA PRO A 50 -18.93 -3.05 1.64
C PRO A 50 -19.49 -4.27 0.91
N ASP A 51 -19.98 -5.30 1.61
CA ASP A 51 -20.39 -6.56 1.00
C ASP A 51 -21.82 -6.94 1.34
N ASP A 52 -22.74 -6.39 0.59
CA ASP A 52 -24.02 -7.03 0.36
C ASP A 52 -23.77 -8.45 -0.20
N PRO A 53 -24.18 -9.53 0.50
CA PRO A 53 -24.13 -10.91 -0.02
C PRO A 53 -24.75 -11.04 -1.43
N GLY A 54 -25.62 -10.12 -1.80
CA GLY A 54 -26.20 -9.98 -3.12
C GLY A 54 -25.27 -9.35 -4.16
N SER A 55 -24.19 -8.67 -3.77
CA SER A 55 -23.31 -8.00 -4.73
C SER A 55 -22.46 -9.00 -5.52
N PRO A 56 -22.21 -8.74 -6.82
CA PRO A 56 -21.33 -9.58 -7.63
C PRO A 56 -19.92 -9.71 -7.04
N GLY A 57 -19.35 -8.62 -6.50
CA GLY A 57 -18.02 -8.61 -5.91
C GLY A 57 -17.88 -9.54 -4.71
N TYR A 58 -18.88 -9.53 -3.81
CA TYR A 58 -18.93 -10.46 -2.69
C TYR A 58 -18.97 -11.92 -3.15
N ARG A 59 -19.86 -12.23 -4.09
CA ARG A 59 -20.00 -13.59 -4.60
C ARG A 59 -18.76 -14.10 -5.29
N GLN A 60 -18.11 -13.27 -6.11
CA GLN A 60 -16.83 -13.60 -6.76
C GLN A 60 -15.74 -13.92 -5.73
N LEU A 61 -15.60 -13.06 -4.71
CA LEU A 61 -14.66 -13.28 -3.63
C LEU A 61 -14.95 -14.59 -2.87
N TYR A 62 -16.21 -14.84 -2.56
CA TYR A 62 -16.64 -16.08 -1.91
C TYR A 62 -16.28 -17.31 -2.75
N LEU A 63 -16.60 -17.28 -4.05
CA LEU A 63 -16.30 -18.37 -4.99
C LEU A 63 -14.80 -18.65 -5.07
N ILE A 64 -13.97 -17.60 -5.18
CA ILE A 64 -12.50 -17.75 -5.22
C ILE A 64 -12.01 -18.42 -3.94
N LYS A 65 -12.36 -17.88 -2.77
CA LYS A 65 -11.96 -18.43 -1.46
C LYS A 65 -12.42 -19.87 -1.26
N ARG A 66 -13.68 -20.13 -1.58
CA ARG A 66 -14.30 -21.46 -1.43
C ARG A 66 -13.62 -22.52 -2.29
N LEU A 67 -13.22 -22.15 -3.54
CA LEU A 67 -12.52 -23.06 -4.44
C LEU A 67 -11.04 -23.25 -4.08
N LEU A 68 -10.36 -22.19 -3.62
CA LEU A 68 -8.95 -22.28 -3.17
C LEU A 68 -8.79 -23.17 -1.93
N LEU A 69 -9.81 -23.22 -1.08
CA LEU A 69 -9.82 -24.05 0.13
C LEU A 69 -10.36 -25.47 -0.12
N ALA A 70 -10.90 -25.75 -1.30
CA ALA A 70 -11.43 -27.07 -1.61
C ALA A 70 -10.32 -28.03 -2.07
N ASP A 71 -10.22 -29.17 -1.44
CA ASP A 71 -9.36 -30.30 -1.81
C ASP A 71 -10.00 -31.25 -2.83
N HIS A 72 -11.32 -31.14 -3.02
CA HIS A 72 -12.14 -31.96 -3.89
C HIS A 72 -12.89 -31.14 -4.94
N TYR A 73 -13.57 -31.82 -5.87
CA TYR A 73 -14.44 -31.15 -6.84
C TYR A 73 -15.69 -30.62 -6.18
N VAL A 74 -16.03 -29.36 -6.44
CA VAL A 74 -17.23 -28.66 -5.91
C VAL A 74 -18.24 -28.50 -7.05
N LYS A 75 -19.49 -28.86 -6.81
CA LYS A 75 -20.55 -28.68 -7.80
C LYS A 75 -21.04 -27.23 -7.84
N LEU A 76 -21.43 -26.77 -9.04
CA LEU A 76 -22.00 -25.41 -9.19
C LEU A 76 -23.32 -25.26 -8.44
N GLU A 77 -24.08 -26.34 -8.28
CA GLU A 77 -25.31 -26.40 -7.52
C GLU A 77 -25.04 -26.11 -6.03
N ASP A 78 -24.00 -26.76 -5.45
CA ASP A 78 -23.63 -26.57 -4.06
C ASP A 78 -23.24 -25.10 -3.79
N LEU A 79 -22.47 -24.49 -4.70
CA LEU A 79 -22.10 -23.07 -4.64
C LEU A 79 -23.30 -22.13 -4.78
N ALA A 80 -24.29 -22.49 -5.60
CA ALA A 80 -25.51 -21.72 -5.74
C ALA A 80 -26.37 -21.78 -4.47
N ASP A 81 -26.45 -22.97 -3.85
CA ASP A 81 -27.17 -23.19 -2.61
C ASP A 81 -26.47 -22.46 -1.43
N GLU A 82 -25.13 -22.54 -1.33
CA GLU A 82 -24.32 -21.83 -0.31
C GLU A 82 -24.53 -20.29 -0.39
N LEU A 83 -24.69 -19.74 -1.59
CA LEU A 83 -24.87 -18.30 -1.83
C LEU A 83 -26.36 -17.87 -1.94
N TYR A 84 -27.30 -18.81 -1.83
CA TYR A 84 -28.74 -18.55 -2.02
C TYR A 84 -29.10 -17.89 -3.34
N ILE A 85 -28.41 -18.25 -4.43
CA ILE A 85 -28.61 -17.70 -5.79
C ILE A 85 -28.89 -18.80 -6.82
N SER A 86 -29.24 -18.39 -8.03
CA SER A 86 -29.43 -19.35 -9.11
C SER A 86 -28.10 -19.87 -9.68
N LYS A 87 -28.09 -21.12 -10.17
CA LYS A 87 -26.94 -21.68 -10.88
C LYS A 87 -26.49 -20.81 -12.06
N SER A 88 -27.42 -20.17 -12.75
CA SER A 88 -27.11 -19.25 -13.86
C SER A 88 -26.37 -18.00 -13.39
N THR A 89 -26.68 -17.49 -12.19
CA THR A 89 -25.96 -16.38 -11.57
C THR A 89 -24.53 -16.81 -11.24
N VAL A 90 -24.33 -17.97 -10.63
CA VAL A 90 -22.99 -18.54 -10.35
C VAL A 90 -22.17 -18.65 -11.64
N GLN A 91 -22.79 -19.17 -12.75
CA GLN A 91 -22.11 -19.30 -14.03
C GLN A 91 -21.67 -17.95 -14.63
N ASN A 92 -22.44 -16.89 -14.42
CA ASN A 92 -22.06 -15.54 -14.84
C ASN A 92 -20.90 -15.00 -14.02
N ASP A 93 -20.97 -15.12 -12.69
CA ASP A 93 -19.89 -14.68 -11.78
C ASP A 93 -18.59 -15.44 -12.06
N PHE A 94 -18.66 -16.70 -12.51
CA PHE A 94 -17.50 -17.51 -12.88
C PHE A 94 -16.68 -16.97 -14.05
N LYS A 95 -17.20 -16.06 -14.86
CA LYS A 95 -16.42 -15.44 -15.95
C LYS A 95 -15.33 -14.56 -15.36
N GLU A 96 -15.69 -13.70 -14.41
CA GLU A 96 -14.75 -12.82 -13.70
C GLU A 96 -13.79 -13.63 -12.80
N VAL A 97 -14.34 -14.59 -12.05
CA VAL A 97 -13.55 -15.51 -11.22
C VAL A 97 -12.46 -16.20 -12.04
N LYS A 98 -12.79 -16.67 -13.24
CA LYS A 98 -11.84 -17.32 -14.15
C LYS A 98 -10.73 -16.36 -14.61
N GLN A 99 -11.06 -15.11 -14.95
CA GLN A 99 -10.08 -14.11 -15.35
C GLN A 99 -9.12 -13.81 -14.20
N THR A 100 -9.66 -13.60 -13.00
CA THR A 100 -8.87 -13.37 -11.79
C THR A 100 -7.93 -14.53 -11.49
N LEU A 101 -8.41 -15.78 -11.54
CA LEU A 101 -7.56 -16.95 -11.29
C LEU A 101 -6.49 -17.13 -12.37
N GLN A 102 -6.79 -16.80 -13.62
CA GLN A 102 -5.83 -16.88 -14.72
C GLN A 102 -4.65 -15.91 -14.56
N SER A 103 -4.84 -14.74 -13.94
CA SER A 103 -3.73 -13.81 -13.64
C SER A 103 -2.72 -14.39 -12.65
N TYR A 104 -3.11 -15.40 -11.87
CA TYR A 104 -2.23 -16.17 -10.98
C TYR A 104 -1.72 -17.47 -11.61
N GLY A 105 -1.96 -17.71 -12.92
CA GLY A 105 -1.60 -18.98 -13.56
C GLY A 105 -2.48 -20.16 -13.13
N ILE A 106 -3.60 -19.92 -12.45
CA ILE A 106 -4.50 -20.95 -11.95
C ILE A 106 -5.60 -21.21 -12.97
N THR A 107 -5.83 -22.49 -13.26
CA THR A 107 -6.86 -22.97 -14.19
C THR A 107 -7.98 -23.71 -13.46
N ILE A 108 -9.14 -23.83 -14.11
CA ILE A 108 -10.30 -24.54 -13.59
C ILE A 108 -10.43 -25.88 -14.32
N ASP A 109 -10.23 -26.98 -13.62
CA ASP A 109 -10.53 -28.33 -14.10
C ASP A 109 -12.03 -28.63 -13.89
N LYS A 110 -12.69 -29.11 -14.96
CA LYS A 110 -14.13 -29.45 -14.94
C LYS A 110 -14.32 -30.92 -15.22
N ARG A 111 -15.02 -31.61 -14.33
CA ARG A 111 -15.42 -33.01 -14.56
C ARG A 111 -16.93 -33.15 -14.60
N PRO A 112 -17.50 -33.72 -15.66
CA PRO A 112 -18.94 -33.98 -15.75
C PRO A 112 -19.42 -34.73 -14.51
N ASN A 113 -20.53 -34.28 -13.93
CA ASN A 113 -21.17 -34.84 -12.73
C ASN A 113 -20.39 -34.70 -11.40
N TYR A 114 -19.12 -34.34 -11.43
CA TYR A 114 -18.28 -34.15 -10.23
C TYR A 114 -18.17 -32.68 -9.83
N GLY A 115 -18.17 -31.78 -10.79
CA GLY A 115 -18.04 -30.34 -10.54
C GLY A 115 -16.75 -29.74 -11.05
N ILE A 116 -16.21 -28.78 -10.32
CA ILE A 116 -15.02 -28.00 -10.66
C ILE A 116 -13.99 -28.07 -9.54
N LYS A 117 -12.70 -28.04 -9.91
CA LYS A 117 -11.57 -27.94 -8.99
C LYS A 117 -10.50 -27.01 -9.58
N LEU A 118 -9.79 -26.28 -8.75
CA LEU A 118 -8.66 -25.47 -9.20
C LEU A 118 -7.44 -26.34 -9.47
N LYS A 119 -6.69 -25.98 -10.52
CA LYS A 119 -5.44 -26.62 -10.91
C LYS A 119 -4.39 -25.55 -11.18
N GLY A 120 -3.28 -25.60 -10.50
CA GLY A 120 -2.16 -24.68 -10.62
C GLY A 120 -0.99 -25.18 -9.78
N ASP A 121 0.12 -24.46 -9.86
CA ASP A 121 1.24 -24.67 -8.96
C ASP A 121 0.83 -24.34 -7.51
N GLU A 122 1.32 -25.12 -6.54
CA GLU A 122 0.91 -24.96 -5.14
C GLU A 122 1.36 -23.60 -4.57
N VAL A 123 2.50 -23.07 -5.01
CA VAL A 123 2.98 -21.73 -4.61
C VAL A 123 2.00 -20.67 -5.10
N GLN A 124 1.56 -20.75 -6.36
CA GLN A 124 0.60 -19.80 -6.95
C GLN A 124 -0.79 -19.91 -6.30
N LEU A 125 -1.24 -21.13 -5.98
CA LEU A 125 -2.49 -21.33 -5.23
C LEU A 125 -2.44 -20.65 -3.85
N ARG A 126 -1.30 -20.79 -3.14
CA ARG A 126 -1.11 -20.16 -1.84
C ARG A 126 -1.00 -18.63 -1.93
N PHE A 127 -0.32 -18.10 -2.93
CA PHE A 127 -0.27 -16.65 -3.16
C PHE A 127 -1.65 -16.08 -3.46
N CYS A 128 -2.41 -16.73 -4.35
CA CYS A 128 -3.78 -16.33 -4.61
C CYS A 128 -4.63 -16.38 -3.34
N LEU A 129 -4.52 -17.45 -2.55
CA LEU A 129 -5.25 -17.60 -1.28
C LEU A 129 -4.88 -16.49 -0.28
N SER A 130 -3.60 -16.19 -0.10
CA SER A 130 -3.14 -15.13 0.81
C SER A 130 -3.67 -13.76 0.39
N GLU A 131 -3.64 -13.43 -0.90
CA GLU A 131 -4.16 -12.18 -1.45
C GLU A 131 -5.64 -11.98 -1.09
N PHE A 132 -6.46 -13.01 -1.31
CA PHE A 132 -7.90 -12.93 -1.04
C PHE A 132 -8.26 -13.02 0.45
N ILE A 133 -7.34 -13.45 1.32
CA ILE A 133 -7.52 -13.42 2.78
C ILE A 133 -7.12 -12.05 3.33
N VAL A 134 -5.92 -11.54 2.95
CA VAL A 134 -5.36 -10.29 3.48
C VAL A 134 -6.13 -9.07 2.97
N SER A 135 -6.56 -9.09 1.70
CA SER A 135 -7.15 -7.92 1.01
C SER A 135 -8.33 -7.27 1.72
N ARG A 136 -8.91 -7.95 2.71
CA ARG A 136 -10.12 -7.45 3.41
C ARG A 136 -10.13 -7.65 4.92
N SER A 137 -9.05 -8.14 5.53
CA SER A 137 -9.02 -8.34 6.99
C SER A 137 -8.92 -7.04 7.78
N GLU A 138 -8.47 -5.96 7.17
CA GLU A 138 -8.44 -4.64 7.81
C GLU A 138 -9.79 -3.93 7.79
N GLU A 139 -10.64 -4.20 6.78
CA GLU A 139 -11.94 -3.52 6.61
C GLU A 139 -13.16 -4.37 7.03
N GLN A 140 -13.01 -5.70 7.16
CA GLN A 140 -14.17 -6.60 7.36
C GLN A 140 -13.97 -7.64 8.47
N ARG A 141 -14.11 -7.25 9.71
CA ARG A 141 -13.96 -8.13 10.89
C ARG A 141 -15.18 -9.00 11.27
N GLY A 142 -16.17 -9.23 10.41
CA GLY A 142 -17.41 -9.79 10.92
C GLY A 142 -17.74 -11.23 10.51
N THR A 143 -18.16 -11.51 9.30
CA THR A 143 -18.97 -12.72 9.00
C THR A 143 -18.29 -13.74 8.09
N LEU A 144 -17.53 -13.32 7.08
CA LEU A 144 -16.91 -14.25 6.13
C LEU A 144 -15.70 -15.00 6.71
N HIS A 145 -14.95 -14.39 7.65
CA HIS A 145 -13.83 -15.02 8.34
C HIS A 145 -14.24 -16.21 9.23
N ALA A 146 -15.46 -16.22 9.74
CA ALA A 146 -15.95 -17.33 10.57
C ALA A 146 -16.20 -18.61 9.74
N ALA A 147 -16.63 -18.46 8.49
CA ALA A 147 -16.97 -19.58 7.62
C ALA A 147 -15.77 -20.21 6.89
N LEU A 148 -14.71 -19.45 6.64
CA LEU A 148 -13.53 -19.90 5.89
C LEU A 148 -12.24 -19.84 6.76
N ARG A 149 -12.30 -20.32 7.99
CA ARG A 149 -11.14 -20.38 8.90
C ARG A 149 -10.08 -21.31 8.34
N ILE A 150 -8.88 -20.77 8.05
CA ILE A 150 -7.73 -21.55 7.63
C ILE A 150 -7.14 -22.31 8.82
N VAL A 151 -6.98 -21.62 9.93
CA VAL A 151 -6.54 -22.16 11.21
C VAL A 151 -7.41 -21.59 12.34
N THR A 152 -7.40 -22.23 13.49
CA THR A 152 -8.12 -21.73 14.68
C THR A 152 -7.47 -20.44 15.21
N PRO A 153 -8.19 -19.57 15.92
CA PRO A 153 -7.61 -18.38 16.57
C PRO A 153 -6.44 -18.73 17.50
N ARG A 154 -6.51 -19.88 18.20
CA ARG A 154 -5.44 -20.36 19.06
C ARG A 154 -4.17 -20.70 18.25
N GLU A 155 -4.33 -21.39 17.14
CA GLU A 155 -3.20 -21.72 16.24
C GLU A 155 -2.59 -20.45 15.64
N MET A 156 -3.41 -19.48 15.24
CA MET A 156 -2.88 -18.19 14.73
C MET A 156 -2.08 -17.44 15.81
N THR A 157 -2.58 -17.38 17.04
CA THR A 157 -1.85 -16.77 18.17
C THR A 157 -0.52 -17.47 18.41
N LEU A 158 -0.51 -18.81 18.35
CA LEU A 158 0.70 -19.62 18.49
C LEU A 158 1.71 -19.30 17.38
N ILE A 159 1.27 -19.32 16.11
CA ILE A 159 2.11 -19.01 14.95
C ILE A 159 2.74 -17.61 15.10
N CYS A 160 1.93 -16.60 15.41
CA CYS A 160 2.40 -15.23 15.63
C CYS A 160 3.43 -15.15 16.76
N GLY A 161 3.21 -15.84 17.87
CA GLY A 161 4.13 -15.90 19.00
C GLY A 161 5.48 -16.50 18.64
N ILE A 162 5.47 -17.64 17.91
CA ILE A 162 6.69 -18.32 17.45
C ILE A 162 7.47 -17.41 16.46
N ILE A 163 6.80 -16.79 15.50
CA ILE A 163 7.46 -15.88 14.55
C ILE A 163 8.13 -14.73 15.31
N LEU A 164 7.42 -14.09 16.26
CA LEU A 164 7.94 -12.96 17.01
C LEU A 164 9.20 -13.37 17.82
N GLU A 165 9.15 -14.48 18.50
CA GLU A 165 10.29 -14.98 19.28
C GLU A 165 11.50 -15.28 18.37
N GLN A 166 11.30 -15.99 17.27
CA GLN A 166 12.40 -16.39 16.39
C GLN A 166 12.96 -15.19 15.60
N THR A 167 12.13 -14.26 15.13
CA THR A 167 12.63 -13.05 14.45
C THR A 167 13.46 -12.18 15.40
N GLN A 168 13.09 -12.10 16.67
CA GLN A 168 13.91 -11.40 17.70
C GLN A 168 15.25 -12.12 17.92
N LYS A 169 15.24 -13.44 18.04
CA LYS A 169 16.46 -14.26 18.23
C LYS A 169 17.45 -14.12 17.09
N TYR A 170 16.96 -14.01 15.85
CA TYR A 170 17.78 -13.86 14.64
C TYR A 170 17.98 -12.41 14.21
N GLU A 171 17.60 -11.44 15.06
CA GLU A 171 17.71 -10.00 14.80
C GLU A 171 17.06 -9.56 13.47
N VAL A 172 16.02 -10.29 13.04
CA VAL A 172 15.22 -9.96 11.86
C VAL A 172 14.10 -9.01 12.27
N THR A 173 14.10 -7.81 11.76
CA THR A 173 13.00 -6.87 11.96
C THR A 173 12.04 -6.92 10.76
N LEU A 174 10.78 -7.24 11.03
CA LEU A 174 9.71 -7.23 10.04
C LEU A 174 8.82 -6.00 10.26
N SER A 175 8.31 -5.41 9.18
CA SER A 175 7.20 -4.47 9.28
C SER A 175 5.92 -5.19 9.71
N ASP A 176 4.91 -4.48 10.21
CA ASP A 176 3.62 -5.08 10.58
C ASP A 176 2.97 -5.81 9.41
N ILE A 177 3.08 -5.25 8.20
CA ILE A 177 2.59 -5.87 6.96
C ILE A 177 3.36 -7.17 6.67
N ALA A 178 4.68 -7.14 6.76
CA ALA A 178 5.53 -8.31 6.52
C ALA A 178 5.27 -9.43 7.55
N PHE A 179 5.13 -9.07 8.83
CA PHE A 179 4.78 -9.99 9.91
C PHE A 179 3.40 -10.63 9.68
N SER A 180 2.39 -9.83 9.34
CA SER A 180 1.04 -10.31 9.03
C SER A 180 1.05 -11.26 7.83
N ASN A 181 1.72 -10.89 6.74
CA ASN A 181 1.85 -11.71 5.55
C ASN A 181 2.54 -13.06 5.85
N LEU A 182 3.67 -13.04 6.56
CA LEU A 182 4.38 -14.26 6.95
C LEU A 182 3.50 -15.17 7.80
N SER A 183 2.79 -14.61 8.80
CA SER A 183 1.87 -15.35 9.66
C SER A 183 0.76 -16.05 8.86
N ILE A 184 0.20 -15.35 7.86
CA ILE A 184 -0.83 -15.90 6.98
C ILE A 184 -0.27 -16.99 6.07
N HIS A 185 0.92 -16.81 5.49
CA HIS A 185 1.54 -17.83 4.64
C HIS A 185 1.88 -19.10 5.43
N ILE A 186 2.34 -18.99 6.67
CA ILE A 186 2.54 -20.14 7.55
C ILE A 186 1.21 -20.81 7.92
N ALA A 187 0.16 -20.05 8.22
CA ALA A 187 -1.16 -20.61 8.50
C ALA A 187 -1.73 -21.36 7.28
N ILE A 188 -1.55 -20.80 6.07
CA ILE A 188 -1.92 -21.46 4.81
C ILE A 188 -1.11 -22.75 4.65
N ALA A 189 0.20 -22.71 4.87
CA ALA A 189 1.06 -23.91 4.79
C ALA A 189 0.57 -25.00 5.74
N CYS A 190 0.30 -24.69 7.01
CA CYS A 190 -0.25 -25.65 7.97
C CYS A 190 -1.54 -26.31 7.47
N LYS A 191 -2.48 -25.51 6.94
CA LYS A 191 -3.74 -26.02 6.38
C LYS A 191 -3.49 -26.92 5.17
N ARG A 192 -2.67 -26.46 4.22
CA ARG A 192 -2.39 -27.19 2.97
C ARG A 192 -1.66 -28.50 3.21
N ILE A 193 -0.74 -28.55 4.18
CA ILE A 193 -0.06 -29.78 4.60
C ILE A 193 -1.06 -30.77 5.21
N ARG A 194 -1.99 -30.32 6.07
CA ARG A 194 -3.07 -31.17 6.61
C ARG A 194 -3.95 -31.77 5.52
N ASP A 195 -4.18 -31.01 4.45
CA ASP A 195 -4.95 -31.45 3.28
C ASP A 195 -4.11 -32.33 2.30
N GLY A 196 -2.86 -32.64 2.63
CA GLY A 196 -1.96 -33.47 1.81
C GLY A 196 -1.34 -32.73 0.60
N ASN A 197 -1.40 -31.40 0.57
CA ASN A 197 -0.81 -30.58 -0.50
C ASN A 197 0.51 -29.97 0.00
N GLN A 198 1.56 -30.10 -0.80
CA GLN A 198 2.89 -29.60 -0.47
C GLN A 198 3.45 -28.78 -1.64
N VAL A 199 4.26 -27.79 -1.31
CA VAL A 199 4.99 -26.99 -2.32
C VAL A 199 6.03 -27.85 -3.00
N ALA A 200 6.14 -27.73 -4.32
CA ALA A 200 7.23 -28.29 -5.10
C ALA A 200 8.18 -27.17 -5.51
N MET A 201 9.39 -27.15 -4.94
CA MET A 201 10.44 -26.21 -5.31
C MET A 201 11.58 -26.95 -6.02
N LEU A 202 12.25 -26.27 -6.95
CA LEU A 202 13.41 -26.83 -7.63
C LEU A 202 14.59 -26.92 -6.65
N SER A 203 15.40 -28.00 -6.77
CA SER A 203 16.59 -28.21 -5.92
C SER A 203 17.57 -27.02 -5.96
N ALA A 204 17.65 -26.30 -7.08
CA ALA A 204 18.49 -25.13 -7.22
C ALA A 204 17.96 -23.95 -6.35
N GLU A 205 16.64 -23.72 -6.32
CA GLU A 205 16.01 -22.68 -5.51
C GLU A 205 16.21 -22.92 -4.01
N ILE A 206 16.10 -24.19 -3.59
CA ILE A 206 16.38 -24.59 -2.21
C ILE A 206 17.87 -24.39 -1.91
N GLY A 207 18.75 -24.74 -2.85
CA GLY A 207 20.21 -24.61 -2.74
C GLY A 207 20.64 -23.15 -2.50
N ASP A 208 19.98 -22.19 -3.16
CA ASP A 208 20.24 -20.77 -2.99
C ASP A 208 19.83 -20.24 -1.60
N LEU A 209 18.84 -20.85 -0.99
CA LEU A 209 18.34 -20.47 0.35
C LEU A 209 19.10 -21.17 1.47
N ARG A 210 19.59 -22.40 1.23
CA ARG A 210 20.35 -23.17 2.22
C ARG A 210 21.57 -22.38 2.71
N GLY A 211 21.78 -22.38 4.01
CA GLY A 211 22.92 -21.69 4.63
C GLY A 211 22.68 -20.20 4.89
N THR A 212 21.56 -19.63 4.44
CA THR A 212 21.15 -18.27 4.80
C THR A 212 20.58 -18.21 6.22
N ASP A 213 20.62 -17.05 6.84
CA ASP A 213 20.01 -16.84 8.16
C ASP A 213 18.49 -17.00 8.12
N GLU A 214 17.88 -16.62 7.01
CA GLU A 214 16.46 -16.79 6.72
C GLU A 214 16.06 -18.26 6.71
N PHE A 215 16.88 -19.13 6.13
CA PHE A 215 16.61 -20.56 6.12
C PHE A 215 16.73 -21.17 7.52
N ARG A 216 17.78 -20.81 8.27
CA ARG A 216 17.96 -21.24 9.67
C ARG A 216 16.81 -20.76 10.56
N ALA A 217 16.35 -19.50 10.39
CA ALA A 217 15.20 -19.00 11.09
C ALA A 217 13.91 -19.75 10.74
N ALA A 218 13.73 -20.07 9.45
CA ALA A 218 12.60 -20.88 8.97
C ALA A 218 12.60 -22.29 9.58
N GLU A 219 13.77 -22.96 9.64
CA GLU A 219 13.91 -24.28 10.26
C GLU A 219 13.44 -24.25 11.72
N HIS A 220 13.89 -23.28 12.51
CA HIS A 220 13.50 -23.19 13.93
C HIS A 220 12.01 -22.81 14.10
N ILE A 221 11.47 -21.92 13.24
CA ILE A 221 10.04 -21.62 13.25
C ILE A 221 9.23 -22.90 12.98
N VAL A 222 9.63 -23.65 11.96
CA VAL A 222 8.95 -24.89 11.57
C VAL A 222 9.05 -25.94 12.66
N GLU A 223 10.23 -26.16 13.26
CA GLU A 223 10.44 -27.14 14.34
C GLU A 223 9.49 -26.88 15.52
N LEU A 224 9.30 -25.62 15.91
CA LEU A 224 8.36 -25.25 16.97
C LEU A 224 6.90 -25.47 16.57
N ILE A 225 6.55 -25.15 15.33
CA ILE A 225 5.20 -25.37 14.80
C ILE A 225 4.88 -26.87 14.69
N GLU A 226 5.82 -27.69 14.20
CA GLU A 226 5.66 -29.15 14.11
C GLU A 226 5.36 -29.75 15.48
N LYS A 227 6.12 -29.36 16.50
CA LYS A 227 5.96 -29.81 17.87
C LYS A 227 4.59 -29.46 18.46
N GLU A 228 4.15 -28.22 18.28
CA GLU A 228 2.91 -27.71 18.88
C GLU A 228 1.65 -28.14 18.11
N LEU A 229 1.71 -28.21 16.78
CA LEU A 229 0.57 -28.54 15.91
C LEU A 229 0.56 -29.99 15.44
N GLN A 230 1.57 -30.80 15.80
CA GLN A 230 1.73 -32.20 15.39
C GLN A 230 1.66 -32.37 13.84
N LEU A 231 2.34 -31.49 13.13
CA LEU A 231 2.49 -31.50 11.68
C LEU A 231 3.89 -31.96 11.32
N SER A 232 4.11 -32.35 10.06
CA SER A 232 5.44 -32.59 9.50
C SER A 232 5.63 -31.73 8.25
N PHE A 233 6.68 -30.93 8.24
CA PHE A 233 7.03 -30.02 7.16
C PHE A 233 8.21 -30.59 6.39
N PRO A 234 8.03 -30.98 5.12
CA PRO A 234 9.16 -31.35 4.27
C PRO A 234 10.04 -30.13 3.98
N GLU A 235 11.27 -30.37 3.54
CA GLU A 235 12.27 -29.33 3.27
C GLU A 235 11.77 -28.23 2.32
N ASN A 236 10.96 -28.59 1.32
CA ASN A 236 10.34 -27.62 0.41
C ASN A 236 9.46 -26.58 1.15
N GLU A 237 8.79 -26.97 2.22
CA GLU A 237 7.97 -26.08 3.03
C GLU A 237 8.84 -25.16 3.90
N ILE A 238 9.97 -25.65 4.40
CA ILE A 238 10.97 -24.83 5.10
C ILE A 238 11.52 -23.78 4.13
N ALA A 239 11.89 -24.19 2.92
CA ALA A 239 12.38 -23.29 1.88
C ALA A 239 11.30 -22.24 1.49
N TYR A 240 10.04 -22.63 1.41
CA TYR A 240 8.93 -21.72 1.17
C TYR A 240 8.82 -20.64 2.26
N ILE A 241 8.95 -21.00 3.54
CA ILE A 241 8.94 -20.04 4.65
C ILE A 241 10.20 -19.16 4.63
N ALA A 242 11.37 -19.74 4.35
CA ALA A 242 12.62 -19.00 4.20
C ALA A 242 12.55 -17.96 3.06
N MET A 243 11.92 -18.32 1.94
CA MET A 243 11.65 -17.41 0.83
C MET A 243 10.80 -16.21 1.27
N HIS A 244 9.77 -16.44 2.08
CA HIS A 244 8.95 -15.35 2.64
C HIS A 244 9.73 -14.47 3.61
N LEU A 245 10.60 -15.04 4.42
CA LEU A 245 11.51 -14.28 5.28
C LEU A 245 12.47 -13.42 4.45
N ALA A 246 13.11 -14.00 3.42
CA ALA A 246 14.04 -13.29 2.54
C ALA A 246 13.38 -12.17 1.72
N GLY A 247 12.12 -12.35 1.31
CA GLY A 247 11.31 -11.35 0.60
C GLY A 247 10.76 -10.22 1.48
N ASN A 248 10.85 -10.33 2.80
CA ASN A 248 10.25 -9.39 3.76
C ASN A 248 11.23 -8.78 4.76
N LYS A 249 12.52 -9.08 4.69
CA LYS A 249 13.55 -8.56 5.62
C LYS A 249 13.83 -7.09 5.29
N TRP A 250 13.44 -6.18 6.18
CA TRP A 250 13.57 -4.73 5.95
C TRP A 250 14.77 -4.09 6.65
N PHE A 251 15.24 -4.61 7.78
CA PHE A 251 16.37 -4.03 8.52
C PHE A 251 17.24 -5.13 9.13
N VAL A 252 18.53 -5.04 8.90
CA VAL A 252 19.54 -5.68 9.75
C VAL A 252 19.84 -4.69 10.85
N ARG A 253 19.53 -5.01 12.09
CA ARG A 253 20.05 -4.27 13.24
C ARG A 253 21.53 -4.60 13.36
N ILE A 254 22.39 -3.67 12.97
CA ILE A 254 23.81 -3.80 13.24
C ILE A 254 24.02 -3.32 14.66
N GLU A 255 24.63 -4.19 15.50
CA GLU A 255 24.85 -3.96 16.93
C GLU A 255 25.23 -2.52 17.24
N GLY A 256 24.35 -1.82 17.98
CA GLY A 256 24.68 -0.63 18.77
C GLY A 256 24.88 0.69 18.04
N HIS A 257 24.80 0.75 16.71
CA HIS A 257 24.99 2.00 15.95
C HIS A 257 23.73 2.40 15.15
N PRO A 258 23.32 3.68 15.18
CA PRO A 258 22.36 4.20 14.24
C PRO A 258 22.86 3.97 12.80
N ILE A 259 21.97 3.61 11.89
CA ILE A 259 22.28 3.40 10.45
C ILE A 259 22.96 4.64 9.85
N GLU A 260 22.68 5.81 10.40
CA GLU A 260 23.21 7.12 10.02
C GLU A 260 24.74 7.27 10.21
N ASP A 261 25.33 6.48 11.14
CA ASP A 261 26.76 6.57 11.50
C ASP A 261 27.65 5.55 10.76
N MET A 262 27.04 4.62 10.00
CA MET A 262 27.77 3.59 9.26
C MET A 262 27.86 3.95 7.78
N GLY A 263 29.07 3.94 7.24
CA GLY A 263 29.24 4.13 5.79
C GLY A 263 28.48 3.06 5.00
N PRO A 264 27.77 3.44 3.93
CA PRO A 264 26.91 2.54 3.14
C PRO A 264 27.63 1.30 2.61
N GLU A 265 28.95 1.38 2.42
CA GLU A 265 29.81 0.30 1.93
C GLU A 265 29.91 -0.90 2.89
N LYS A 266 29.66 -0.71 4.18
CA LYS A 266 29.67 -1.77 5.20
C LYS A 266 28.33 -2.42 5.43
N LEU A 267 27.24 -1.76 4.99
CA LEU A 267 25.87 -2.17 5.24
C LEU A 267 25.26 -2.96 4.09
N LEU A 268 25.80 -2.80 2.89
CA LEU A 268 25.14 -3.19 1.65
C LEU A 268 26.02 -4.13 0.83
N ASP A 269 25.37 -5.03 0.09
CA ASP A 269 25.97 -5.75 -1.01
C ASP A 269 26.48 -4.74 -2.05
N TRP A 270 27.77 -4.85 -2.41
CA TRP A 270 28.42 -3.92 -3.35
C TRP A 270 27.66 -3.80 -4.68
N ASN A 271 27.12 -4.91 -5.18
CA ASN A 271 26.38 -4.89 -6.44
C ASN A 271 25.08 -4.09 -6.32
N LEU A 272 24.38 -4.16 -5.18
CA LEU A 272 23.17 -3.39 -4.94
C LEU A 272 23.47 -1.90 -4.72
N PHE A 273 24.58 -1.59 -4.11
CA PHE A 273 25.02 -0.22 -3.90
C PHE A 273 25.33 0.49 -5.23
N GLU A 274 26.10 -0.14 -6.12
CA GLU A 274 26.38 0.39 -7.45
C GLU A 274 25.09 0.48 -8.30
N LEU A 275 24.22 -0.52 -8.24
CA LEU A 275 22.92 -0.48 -8.92
C LEU A 275 22.05 0.69 -8.43
N GLY A 276 22.02 0.94 -7.12
CA GLY A 276 21.30 2.07 -6.52
C GLY A 276 21.85 3.42 -6.99
N LYS A 277 23.17 3.59 -7.01
CA LYS A 277 23.82 4.81 -7.51
C LYS A 277 23.49 5.07 -8.98
N GLU A 278 23.62 4.06 -9.83
CA GLU A 278 23.28 4.19 -11.24
C GLU A 278 21.81 4.54 -11.44
N MET A 279 20.92 3.93 -10.64
CA MET A 279 19.50 4.24 -10.68
C MET A 279 19.22 5.70 -10.32
N LEU A 280 19.82 6.23 -9.25
CA LEU A 280 19.63 7.63 -8.86
C LEU A 280 20.23 8.60 -9.90
N ALA A 281 21.37 8.25 -10.48
CA ALA A 281 21.98 9.05 -11.55
C ALA A 281 21.14 9.07 -12.84
N GLU A 282 20.49 7.96 -13.19
CA GLU A 282 19.56 7.90 -14.33
C GLU A 282 18.31 8.77 -14.08
N ILE A 283 17.75 8.69 -12.87
CA ILE A 283 16.59 9.51 -12.47
C ILE A 283 16.95 11.00 -12.54
N ASP A 284 18.12 11.39 -12.04
CA ASP A 284 18.56 12.80 -12.10
C ASP A 284 18.80 13.28 -13.52
N ARG A 285 19.30 12.43 -14.41
CA ARG A 285 19.47 12.74 -15.82
C ARG A 285 18.16 13.07 -16.51
N ASP A 286 17.11 12.28 -16.20
CA ASP A 286 15.81 12.39 -16.86
C ASP A 286 14.90 13.47 -16.24
N LEU A 287 14.99 13.66 -14.91
CA LEU A 287 14.02 14.48 -14.17
C LEU A 287 14.65 15.66 -13.41
N ASN A 288 15.99 15.76 -13.39
CA ASN A 288 16.74 16.84 -12.72
C ASN A 288 16.33 17.09 -11.26
N LEU A 289 16.18 16.00 -10.48
CA LEU A 289 15.72 16.06 -9.08
C LEU A 289 16.83 16.34 -8.07
N ASN A 290 18.10 16.26 -8.50
CA ASN A 290 19.29 16.42 -7.64
C ASN A 290 19.34 15.46 -6.45
N ILE A 291 18.90 14.20 -6.64
CA ILE A 291 18.83 13.16 -5.60
C ILE A 291 19.99 12.16 -5.64
N SER A 292 20.85 12.21 -6.67
CA SER A 292 21.94 11.24 -6.86
C SER A 292 23.00 11.26 -5.75
N CYS A 293 23.14 12.40 -5.07
CA CYS A 293 24.06 12.56 -3.94
C CYS A 293 23.40 12.34 -2.56
N ASP A 294 22.12 11.97 -2.53
CA ASP A 294 21.41 11.75 -1.29
C ASP A 294 21.72 10.36 -0.70
N THR A 295 22.62 10.34 0.28
CA THR A 295 23.08 9.09 0.90
C THR A 295 21.97 8.36 1.66
N GLU A 296 21.06 9.08 2.32
CA GLU A 296 19.94 8.47 3.06
C GLU A 296 18.97 7.79 2.08
N LEU A 297 18.65 8.45 0.96
CA LEU A 297 17.84 7.85 -0.09
C LEU A 297 18.53 6.61 -0.67
N LEU A 298 19.81 6.68 -1.00
CA LEU A 298 20.56 5.56 -1.54
C LEU A 298 20.54 4.35 -0.62
N ILE A 299 20.78 4.55 0.69
CA ILE A 299 20.69 3.48 1.68
C ILE A 299 19.27 2.89 1.72
N GLY A 300 18.25 3.74 1.81
CA GLY A 300 16.85 3.32 1.85
C GLY A 300 16.45 2.48 0.61
N ILE A 301 16.87 2.91 -0.57
CA ILE A 301 16.65 2.18 -1.81
C ILE A 301 17.37 0.83 -1.81
N CYS A 302 18.64 0.78 -1.45
CA CYS A 302 19.40 -0.47 -1.43
C CYS A 302 18.81 -1.49 -0.43
N LEU A 303 18.40 -1.03 0.75
CA LEU A 303 17.72 -1.86 1.74
C LEU A 303 16.36 -2.40 1.20
N HIS A 304 15.65 -1.60 0.40
CA HIS A 304 14.42 -2.04 -0.25
C HIS A 304 14.68 -2.99 -1.42
N LEU A 305 15.70 -2.74 -2.24
CA LEU A 305 15.99 -3.53 -3.43
C LEU A 305 16.30 -4.99 -3.12
N LYS A 306 17.03 -5.30 -2.05
CA LYS A 306 17.37 -6.67 -1.69
C LYS A 306 16.15 -7.58 -1.54
N PRO A 307 15.17 -7.26 -0.66
CA PRO A 307 13.95 -8.05 -0.58
C PRO A 307 13.08 -7.97 -1.84
N ALA A 308 13.05 -6.83 -2.54
CA ALA A 308 12.31 -6.66 -3.78
C ALA A 308 12.80 -7.62 -4.87
N LEU A 309 14.11 -7.73 -5.06
CA LEU A 309 14.71 -8.67 -6.02
C LEU A 309 14.44 -10.13 -5.64
N ASN A 310 14.46 -10.46 -4.34
CA ASN A 310 14.08 -11.80 -3.88
C ASN A 310 12.62 -12.11 -4.22
N ARG A 311 11.70 -11.15 -4.00
CA ARG A 311 10.29 -11.34 -4.37
C ARG A 311 10.11 -11.58 -5.87
N VAL A 312 10.81 -10.82 -6.71
CA VAL A 312 10.78 -11.02 -8.16
C VAL A 312 11.38 -12.38 -8.52
N LYS A 313 12.55 -12.74 -7.96
CA LYS A 313 13.24 -14.01 -8.21
C LYS A 313 12.36 -15.23 -7.91
N TYR A 314 11.64 -15.18 -6.80
CA TYR A 314 10.77 -16.28 -6.36
C TYR A 314 9.32 -16.16 -6.83
N GLY A 315 9.01 -15.22 -7.72
CA GLY A 315 7.67 -15.01 -8.25
C GLY A 315 6.63 -14.69 -7.18
N MET A 316 7.07 -14.06 -6.08
CA MET A 316 6.17 -13.67 -4.99
C MET A 316 5.29 -12.51 -5.43
N ASN A 317 4.00 -12.63 -5.20
CA ASN A 317 3.08 -11.50 -5.42
C ASN A 317 3.29 -10.44 -4.33
N ILE A 318 3.35 -9.18 -4.73
CA ILE A 318 3.41 -8.05 -3.80
C ILE A 318 2.25 -7.12 -4.06
N ARG A 319 1.59 -6.73 -2.99
CA ARG A 319 0.58 -5.69 -2.99
C ARG A 319 1.15 -4.42 -2.38
N ASN A 320 0.92 -3.30 -3.05
CA ASN A 320 1.17 -1.99 -2.48
C ASN A 320 -0.18 -1.29 -2.24
N PRO A 321 -0.68 -1.26 -0.99
CA PRO A 321 -1.98 -0.65 -0.70
C PRO A 321 -2.00 0.86 -0.94
N MET A 322 -0.82 1.51 -1.01
CA MET A 322 -0.69 2.94 -1.27
C MET A 322 -0.45 3.28 -2.74
N LEU A 323 -0.42 2.30 -3.66
CA LEU A 323 -0.03 2.51 -5.05
C LEU A 323 -0.85 3.61 -5.74
N ASP A 324 -2.18 3.54 -5.66
CA ASP A 324 -3.07 4.52 -6.29
C ASP A 324 -2.92 5.90 -5.65
N HIS A 325 -2.71 5.94 -4.33
CA HIS A 325 -2.45 7.17 -3.58
C HIS A 325 -1.12 7.81 -3.99
N VAL A 326 -0.07 7.01 -4.14
CA VAL A 326 1.25 7.46 -4.60
C VAL A 326 1.16 8.01 -6.02
N LYS A 327 0.49 7.31 -6.93
CA LYS A 327 0.27 7.77 -8.31
C LYS A 327 -0.45 9.12 -8.37
N SER A 328 -1.47 9.30 -7.52
CA SER A 328 -2.32 10.50 -7.53
C SER A 328 -1.65 11.70 -6.86
N ASN A 329 -0.97 11.51 -5.73
CA ASN A 329 -0.45 12.61 -4.91
C ASN A 329 1.05 12.87 -5.10
N TYR A 330 1.80 11.87 -5.60
CA TYR A 330 3.25 11.97 -5.84
C TYR A 330 3.63 11.51 -7.27
N PRO A 331 2.99 12.06 -8.32
CA PRO A 331 3.20 11.60 -9.70
C PRO A 331 4.64 11.69 -10.17
N LEU A 332 5.38 12.73 -9.76
CA LEU A 332 6.80 12.92 -10.09
C LEU A 332 7.68 11.84 -9.44
N ALA A 333 7.43 11.52 -8.16
CA ALA A 333 8.14 10.45 -7.48
C ALA A 333 7.80 9.07 -8.09
N PHE A 334 6.53 8.85 -8.50
CA PHE A 334 6.15 7.65 -9.20
C PHE A 334 6.84 7.50 -10.57
N GLN A 335 6.92 8.59 -11.33
CA GLN A 335 7.68 8.61 -12.60
C GLN A 335 9.16 8.27 -12.37
N ALA A 336 9.78 8.82 -11.33
CA ALA A 336 11.15 8.48 -10.94
C ALA A 336 11.28 6.98 -10.56
N GLY A 337 10.32 6.42 -9.83
CA GLY A 337 10.25 5.00 -9.52
C GLY A 337 10.16 4.11 -10.77
N VAL A 338 9.40 4.54 -11.79
CA VAL A 338 9.32 3.85 -13.10
C VAL A 338 10.65 3.89 -13.85
N ILE A 339 11.35 5.03 -13.86
CA ILE A 339 12.68 5.16 -14.50
C ILE A 339 13.67 4.22 -13.81
N GLY A 340 13.70 4.24 -12.47
CA GLY A 340 14.57 3.36 -11.69
C GLY A 340 14.28 1.88 -11.93
N ALA A 341 13.02 1.49 -11.98
CA ALA A 341 12.62 0.12 -12.28
C ALA A 341 13.06 -0.33 -13.67
N LYS A 342 12.91 0.51 -14.70
CA LYS A 342 13.36 0.20 -16.07
C LYS A 342 14.87 -0.03 -16.16
N LEU A 343 15.67 0.74 -15.41
CA LEU A 343 17.11 0.49 -15.34
C LEU A 343 17.38 -0.90 -14.74
N ILE A 344 16.73 -1.24 -13.62
CA ILE A 344 16.89 -2.55 -12.97
C ILE A 344 16.49 -3.66 -13.93
N GLU A 345 15.34 -3.55 -14.60
CA GLU A 345 14.85 -4.50 -15.61
C GLU A 345 15.89 -4.73 -16.71
N SER A 346 16.45 -3.66 -17.25
CA SER A 346 17.46 -3.74 -18.33
C SER A 346 18.76 -4.40 -17.88
N LYS A 347 19.19 -4.16 -16.64
CA LYS A 347 20.46 -4.69 -16.11
C LYS A 347 20.38 -6.12 -15.65
N LEU A 348 19.26 -6.50 -15.04
CA LEU A 348 19.08 -7.82 -14.45
C LEU A 348 18.24 -8.77 -15.31
N ASN A 349 17.71 -8.28 -16.44
CA ASN A 349 16.80 -9.02 -17.32
C ASN A 349 15.61 -9.65 -16.58
N ILE A 350 14.98 -8.86 -15.73
CA ILE A 350 13.80 -9.23 -14.94
C ILE A 350 12.69 -8.19 -15.17
N ALA A 351 11.44 -8.54 -14.88
CA ALA A 351 10.33 -7.57 -14.88
C ALA A 351 10.06 -7.10 -13.44
N ILE A 352 9.97 -5.79 -13.22
CA ILE A 352 9.65 -5.21 -11.92
C ILE A 352 8.16 -4.90 -11.85
N PRO A 353 7.40 -5.50 -10.92
CA PRO A 353 5.98 -5.22 -10.75
C PRO A 353 5.71 -3.75 -10.40
N GLU A 354 4.57 -3.22 -10.86
CA GLU A 354 4.17 -1.83 -10.61
C GLU A 354 4.07 -1.51 -9.10
N ALA A 355 3.72 -2.48 -8.27
CA ALA A 355 3.71 -2.33 -6.82
C ALA A 355 5.10 -1.98 -6.26
N GLU A 356 6.19 -2.57 -6.81
CA GLU A 356 7.57 -2.26 -6.42
C GLU A 356 7.98 -0.86 -6.91
N MET A 357 7.53 -0.46 -8.12
CA MET A 357 7.73 0.92 -8.60
C MET A 357 7.11 1.93 -7.63
N GLY A 358 5.93 1.61 -7.08
CA GLY A 358 5.28 2.43 -6.06
C GLY A 358 6.07 2.51 -4.74
N TYR A 359 6.70 1.43 -4.31
CA TYR A 359 7.58 1.46 -3.13
C TYR A 359 8.85 2.27 -3.35
N LEU A 360 9.49 2.13 -4.51
CA LEU A 360 10.61 3.01 -4.89
C LEU A 360 10.19 4.48 -4.90
N ALA A 361 9.00 4.77 -5.41
CA ALA A 361 8.45 6.12 -5.43
C ALA A 361 8.25 6.70 -4.02
N ILE A 362 7.90 5.89 -3.02
CA ILE A 362 7.77 6.35 -1.63
C ILE A 362 9.14 6.82 -1.09
N HIS A 363 10.20 6.06 -1.31
CA HIS A 363 11.56 6.45 -0.90
C HIS A 363 12.00 7.74 -1.60
N ILE A 364 11.78 7.84 -2.92
CA ILE A 364 12.13 9.04 -3.70
C ILE A 364 11.28 10.24 -3.27
N GLY A 365 9.98 10.04 -3.03
CA GLY A 365 9.09 11.08 -2.54
C GLY A 365 9.54 11.66 -1.18
N ALA A 366 9.95 10.79 -0.27
CA ALA A 366 10.51 11.23 1.03
C ALA A 366 11.78 12.08 0.85
N ALA A 367 12.66 11.73 -0.10
CA ALA A 367 13.85 12.52 -0.40
C ALA A 367 13.50 13.89 -1.01
N ILE A 368 12.53 13.95 -1.93
CA ILE A 368 12.04 15.20 -2.51
C ILE A 368 11.46 16.10 -1.41
N GLU A 369 10.63 15.57 -0.51
CA GLU A 369 10.08 16.35 0.61
C GLU A 369 11.17 16.83 1.57
N ARG A 370 12.17 15.98 1.88
CA ARG A 370 13.32 16.36 2.72
C ARG A 370 14.13 17.50 2.10
N GLN A 371 14.37 17.47 0.80
CA GLN A 371 15.05 18.56 0.09
C GLN A 371 14.25 19.86 0.18
N ARG A 372 12.92 19.80 0.02
CA ARG A 372 12.04 20.96 0.18
C ARG A 372 12.13 21.56 1.58
N MET A 373 12.22 20.71 2.61
CA MET A 373 12.37 21.17 4.00
C MET A 373 13.75 21.77 4.29
N ASN A 374 14.79 21.27 3.61
CA ASN A 374 16.19 21.72 3.79
C ASN A 374 16.56 22.93 2.93
N THR A 375 15.72 23.32 1.96
CA THR A 375 15.93 24.57 1.23
C THR A 375 15.76 25.75 2.18
N ARG A 376 16.82 26.61 2.27
CA ARG A 376 16.73 27.87 3.01
C ARG A 376 15.47 28.62 2.52
N PRO A 377 14.59 29.08 3.44
CA PRO A 377 13.44 29.85 3.02
C PRO A 377 13.91 31.06 2.21
N LYS A 378 13.27 31.27 1.06
CA LYS A 378 13.55 32.48 0.27
C LYS A 378 13.13 33.70 1.05
N ARG A 379 13.97 34.70 1.10
CA ARG A 379 13.75 35.94 1.87
C ARG A 379 13.17 37.01 0.97
N CYS A 380 11.97 37.51 1.34
CA CYS A 380 11.35 38.60 0.60
C CYS A 380 11.24 39.89 1.43
N LEU A 381 11.29 41.02 0.75
CA LEU A 381 10.98 42.32 1.30
C LEU A 381 9.61 42.78 0.77
N VAL A 382 8.70 43.18 1.65
CA VAL A 382 7.37 43.64 1.26
C VAL A 382 7.37 45.18 1.13
N VAL A 383 6.99 45.65 -0.06
CA VAL A 383 6.81 47.10 -0.34
C VAL A 383 5.30 47.41 -0.44
N CYS A 384 4.78 48.22 0.47
CA CYS A 384 3.38 48.55 0.49
C CYS A 384 3.16 50.05 0.64
N THR A 385 2.33 50.63 -0.24
CA THR A 385 1.98 52.06 -0.22
C THR A 385 0.70 52.38 0.55
N SER A 386 -0.10 51.36 0.88
CA SER A 386 -1.43 51.57 1.49
C SER A 386 -1.42 51.74 3.02
N GLY A 387 -0.23 51.77 3.63
CA GLY A 387 -0.04 51.98 5.06
C GLY A 387 0.28 50.73 5.88
N VAL A 388 0.60 50.91 7.17
CA VAL A 388 1.13 49.87 8.07
C VAL A 388 0.20 48.68 8.23
N GLY A 389 -1.13 48.92 8.23
CA GLY A 389 -2.12 47.83 8.41
C GLY A 389 -2.13 46.84 7.25
N SER A 390 -2.14 47.36 6.02
CA SER A 390 -2.12 46.55 4.80
C SER A 390 -0.79 45.82 4.60
N ALA A 391 0.34 46.44 4.96
CA ALA A 391 1.66 45.79 4.93
C ALA A 391 1.74 44.61 5.91
N ARG A 392 1.18 44.78 7.14
CA ARG A 392 1.08 43.71 8.13
C ARG A 392 0.18 42.58 7.66
N LEU A 393 -0.98 42.88 7.11
CA LEU A 393 -1.89 41.87 6.58
C LEU A 393 -1.22 41.05 5.46
N LEU A 394 -0.57 41.71 4.50
CA LEU A 394 0.14 41.07 3.43
C LEU A 394 1.27 40.18 3.97
N LYS A 395 2.09 40.67 4.92
CA LYS A 395 3.13 39.92 5.59
C LYS A 395 2.59 38.63 6.22
N TYR A 396 1.55 38.73 7.07
CA TYR A 396 1.02 37.56 7.73
C TYR A 396 0.36 36.58 6.75
N LYS A 397 -0.27 37.06 5.70
CA LYS A 397 -0.85 36.23 4.67
C LYS A 397 0.22 35.48 3.87
N LEU A 398 1.31 36.12 3.50
CA LEU A 398 2.48 35.48 2.88
C LEU A 398 3.04 34.37 3.79
N GLN A 399 3.26 34.68 5.07
CA GLN A 399 3.77 33.73 6.03
C GLN A 399 2.83 32.54 6.27
N SER A 400 1.51 32.78 6.33
CA SER A 400 0.52 31.72 6.55
C SER A 400 0.32 30.84 5.29
N THR A 401 0.50 31.39 4.10
CA THR A 401 0.30 30.67 2.84
C THR A 401 1.53 29.84 2.47
N PHE A 402 2.73 30.42 2.57
CA PHE A 402 3.98 29.79 2.09
C PHE A 402 4.82 29.15 3.20
N GLY A 403 4.40 29.31 4.46
CA GLY A 403 4.98 28.60 5.62
C GLY A 403 6.50 28.73 5.73
N SER A 404 7.18 27.58 5.81
CA SER A 404 8.64 27.51 5.91
C SER A 404 9.41 27.82 4.62
N SER A 405 8.73 27.93 3.48
CA SER A 405 9.37 28.21 2.17
C SER A 405 9.68 29.69 1.98
N LEU A 406 9.06 30.60 2.74
CA LEU A 406 9.17 32.04 2.59
C LEU A 406 9.36 32.76 3.93
N GLU A 407 10.47 33.49 4.06
CA GLU A 407 10.70 34.41 5.17
C GLU A 407 10.45 35.86 4.71
N VAL A 408 9.54 36.58 5.39
CA VAL A 408 9.36 38.01 5.18
C VAL A 408 10.36 38.77 6.04
N ALA A 409 11.48 39.17 5.46
CA ALA A 409 12.57 39.86 6.14
C ALA A 409 12.17 41.22 6.70
N GLY A 410 11.22 41.89 6.05
CA GLY A 410 10.72 43.17 6.52
C GLY A 410 9.62 43.76 5.64
N THR A 411 9.11 44.90 6.06
CA THR A 411 8.18 45.73 5.26
C THR A 411 8.73 47.14 5.15
N THR A 412 8.64 47.73 3.97
CA THR A 412 9.08 49.12 3.73
C THR A 412 8.10 49.89 2.84
N GLU A 413 8.16 51.20 2.90
CA GLU A 413 7.46 52.08 1.97
C GLU A 413 8.29 52.27 0.68
N TYR A 414 7.62 52.55 -0.44
CA TYR A 414 8.26 52.72 -1.74
C TYR A 414 9.38 53.80 -1.72
N TYR A 415 9.18 54.97 -1.07
CA TYR A 415 10.16 56.03 -1.01
C TYR A 415 11.42 55.72 -0.18
N LYS A 416 11.35 54.68 0.68
CA LYS A 416 12.51 54.21 1.47
C LYS A 416 13.26 53.07 0.82
N LEU A 417 12.71 52.46 -0.21
CA LEU A 417 13.22 51.23 -0.81
C LEU A 417 14.71 51.32 -1.21
N GLN A 418 15.13 52.44 -1.73
CA GLN A 418 16.53 52.70 -2.10
C GLN A 418 17.50 52.70 -0.91
N GLN A 419 17.02 52.88 0.29
CA GLN A 419 17.83 52.92 1.52
C GLN A 419 17.93 51.56 2.21
N VAL A 420 17.15 50.56 1.75
CA VAL A 420 17.13 49.24 2.33
C VAL A 420 18.18 48.36 1.64
N PRO A 421 19.11 47.75 2.39
CA PRO A 421 20.06 46.81 1.82
C PRO A 421 19.35 45.54 1.34
N LEU A 422 19.59 45.18 0.05
CA LEU A 422 18.95 44.02 -0.58
C LEU A 422 19.88 42.79 -0.68
N HIS A 423 21.03 42.80 -0.03
CA HIS A 423 22.06 41.75 -0.19
C HIS A 423 21.57 40.37 0.36
N ASP A 424 20.63 40.38 1.31
CA ASP A 424 20.04 39.16 1.90
C ASP A 424 18.59 38.93 1.48
N ILE A 425 18.13 39.59 0.41
CA ILE A 425 16.77 39.49 -0.10
C ILE A 425 16.81 38.79 -1.45
N ASP A 426 16.00 37.74 -1.59
CA ASP A 426 15.91 36.98 -2.83
C ASP A 426 14.97 37.66 -3.85
N PHE A 427 13.88 38.32 -3.36
CA PHE A 427 12.96 39.08 -4.22
C PHE A 427 12.12 40.08 -3.42
N VAL A 428 11.48 41.00 -4.13
CA VAL A 428 10.59 42.04 -3.54
C VAL A 428 9.15 41.73 -3.91
N VAL A 429 8.26 41.72 -2.91
CA VAL A 429 6.80 41.66 -3.10
C VAL A 429 6.24 43.06 -2.96
N SER A 430 5.68 43.62 -4.02
CA SER A 430 5.16 45.00 -4.03
C SER A 430 3.67 45.06 -4.34
N THR A 431 2.98 45.99 -3.72
CA THR A 431 1.56 46.28 -4.05
C THR A 431 1.42 47.27 -5.22
N ILE A 432 2.51 47.80 -5.72
CA ILE A 432 2.57 48.69 -6.91
C ILE A 432 3.77 48.33 -7.82
N PRO A 433 3.71 48.65 -9.11
CA PRO A 433 4.89 48.53 -9.99
C PRO A 433 6.05 49.38 -9.48
N ILE A 434 7.25 48.79 -9.41
CA ILE A 434 8.46 49.48 -9.00
C ILE A 434 9.23 49.86 -10.28
N GLN A 435 9.45 51.17 -10.44
CA GLN A 435 10.22 51.71 -11.60
C GLN A 435 11.72 51.86 -11.32
N LEU A 436 12.16 51.53 -10.12
CA LEU A 436 13.56 51.60 -9.70
C LEU A 436 14.33 50.37 -10.17
N PRO A 437 15.56 50.53 -10.66
CA PRO A 437 16.40 49.38 -10.96
C PRO A 437 16.80 48.71 -9.64
N LEU A 438 16.34 47.49 -9.41
CA LEU A 438 16.71 46.69 -8.27
C LEU A 438 17.57 45.51 -8.71
N SER A 439 18.43 45.02 -7.82
CA SER A 439 19.29 43.86 -8.05
C SER A 439 18.55 42.50 -7.89
N VAL A 440 17.30 42.52 -7.46
CA VAL A 440 16.47 41.34 -7.18
C VAL A 440 15.12 41.44 -7.92
N PRO A 441 14.50 40.32 -8.27
CA PRO A 441 13.21 40.29 -8.93
C PRO A 441 12.10 40.99 -8.12
N VAL A 442 11.11 41.56 -8.80
CA VAL A 442 9.96 42.24 -8.20
C VAL A 442 8.68 41.56 -8.65
N VAL A 443 7.89 41.08 -7.69
CA VAL A 443 6.54 40.58 -7.93
C VAL A 443 5.53 41.60 -7.49
N VAL A 444 4.61 41.98 -8.39
CA VAL A 444 3.48 42.86 -8.07
C VAL A 444 2.26 42.03 -7.75
N VAL A 445 1.72 42.26 -6.55
CA VAL A 445 0.58 41.51 -6.00
C VAL A 445 -0.49 42.45 -5.42
N HIS A 446 -1.70 41.98 -5.30
CA HIS A 446 -2.74 42.69 -4.56
C HIS A 446 -2.54 42.50 -3.04
N THR A 447 -2.90 43.52 -2.26
CA THR A 447 -2.77 43.49 -0.79
C THR A 447 -3.47 42.30 -0.13
N LEU A 448 -4.52 41.77 -0.76
CA LEU A 448 -5.33 40.65 -0.25
C LEU A 448 -4.85 39.27 -0.81
N LEU A 449 -3.82 39.23 -1.65
CA LEU A 449 -3.30 38.04 -2.28
C LEU A 449 -4.39 37.16 -2.91
N GLY A 450 -4.68 37.35 -4.18
CA GLY A 450 -5.55 36.48 -4.98
C GLY A 450 -4.84 35.21 -5.45
N GLY A 451 -5.59 34.26 -6.06
CA GLY A 451 -5.01 33.02 -6.57
C GLY A 451 -3.89 33.25 -7.57
N SER A 452 -4.07 34.15 -8.55
CA SER A 452 -3.02 34.51 -9.52
C SER A 452 -1.77 35.16 -8.93
N ASP A 453 -1.91 35.83 -7.76
CA ASP A 453 -0.76 36.41 -7.06
C ASP A 453 0.04 35.33 -6.33
N MET A 454 -0.65 34.28 -5.83
CA MET A 454 -0.02 33.10 -5.22
C MET A 454 0.79 32.33 -6.27
N ASP A 455 0.21 32.06 -7.44
CA ASP A 455 0.89 31.36 -8.55
C ASP A 455 2.21 32.05 -8.96
N LYS A 456 2.21 33.40 -9.02
CA LYS A 456 3.42 34.18 -9.34
C LYS A 456 4.52 34.01 -8.28
N ILE A 457 4.13 33.99 -7.00
CA ILE A 457 5.10 33.81 -5.91
C ILE A 457 5.60 32.37 -5.90
N GLU A 458 4.74 31.36 -6.13
CA GLU A 458 5.14 29.97 -6.25
C GLU A 458 6.16 29.74 -7.34
N SER A 459 5.97 30.32 -8.53
CA SER A 459 6.94 30.25 -9.63
C SER A 459 8.30 30.82 -9.24
N LEU A 460 8.34 31.94 -8.48
CA LEU A 460 9.60 32.49 -7.98
C LEU A 460 10.25 31.63 -6.88
N LEU A 461 9.44 31.00 -6.02
CA LEU A 461 9.94 30.09 -5.00
C LEU A 461 10.52 28.81 -5.63
N ALA A 462 9.91 28.33 -6.73
CA ALA A 462 10.39 27.18 -7.50
C ALA A 462 11.66 27.48 -8.32
N GLY A 463 12.05 28.74 -8.49
CA GLY A 463 13.19 29.13 -9.32
C GLY A 463 12.89 29.21 -10.81
N GLU A 464 11.62 29.23 -11.21
CA GLU A 464 11.13 29.29 -12.60
C GLU A 464 10.86 30.72 -13.07
N ALA A 465 11.55 31.70 -12.51
CA ALA A 465 11.43 33.08 -12.99
C ALA A 465 12.19 33.27 -14.31
N GLU A 466 11.46 33.58 -15.41
CA GLU A 466 11.98 34.13 -16.62
C GLU A 466 12.61 35.51 -16.40
#